data_3079d9f87dd1e29203f57f20771455bd
#
_entry.id   3079d9f87dd1e29203f57f20771455bd
#
_cell.length_a   1.000
_cell.length_b   1.000
_cell.length_c   1.000
_cell.angle_alpha   90.00
_cell.angle_beta   90.00
_cell.angle_gamma   90.00
#
_symmetry.space_group_name_H-M   'P 1'
#
loop_
_entity.id
_entity.type
_entity.pdbx_description
1 polymer ?
#
loop_
_entity_poly.entity_id
_entity_poly.type
_entity_poly.pdbx_seq_one_letter_code
_entity_poly.pdbx_strand_id
1 'polypeptide(L)'
;MKARRLISSGSAFEPIVGYSRAVRVGEFVFVSGTVGDGADAYEQTKSAIAKIEQALHEAGASLDDVVRTRIYVTDIAAQWEDAGRAHSEAFRDARPACSMLEVAALIRPEYLVEVEADAYLAAP
;
A
#
# COMPACT_ATOMS: atom_id res chain seq x y z
N MET A 1 -11.26 26.40 1.56
CA MET A 1 -10.39 25.38 0.93
C MET A 1 -10.22 24.22 1.88
N LYS A 2 -10.41 23.02 1.40
CA LYS A 2 -10.21 21.83 2.24
C LYS A 2 -8.73 21.66 2.57
N ALA A 3 -8.46 21.44 3.84
CA ALA A 3 -7.12 21.09 4.27
C ALA A 3 -6.78 19.70 3.77
N ARG A 4 -5.57 19.56 3.21
CA ARG A 4 -5.05 18.27 2.82
C ARG A 4 -3.70 18.09 3.51
N ARG A 5 -3.53 16.93 4.10
CA ARG A 5 -2.32 16.62 4.84
C ARG A 5 -1.49 15.63 4.03
N LEU A 6 -0.28 16.04 3.70
CA LEU A 6 0.64 15.24 2.89
C LEU A 6 1.60 14.50 3.81
N ILE A 7 1.73 13.19 3.60
CA ILE A 7 2.64 12.33 4.35
C ILE A 7 3.79 11.94 3.42
N SER A 8 5.01 12.18 3.85
CA SER A 8 6.22 11.83 3.08
C SER A 8 6.94 10.67 3.75
N SER A 9 7.51 9.78 2.95
CA SER A 9 8.40 8.72 3.42
C SER A 9 9.87 9.07 3.25
N GLY A 10 10.16 10.23 2.63
CA GLY A 10 11.52 10.60 2.28
C GLY A 10 12.04 9.95 1.00
N SER A 11 11.18 9.25 0.24
CA SER A 11 11.58 8.63 -1.02
C SER A 11 11.97 9.68 -2.05
N ALA A 12 13.09 9.44 -2.74
CA ALA A 12 13.55 10.32 -3.82
C ALA A 12 12.55 10.40 -4.98
N PHE A 13 11.71 9.39 -5.16
CA PHE A 13 10.72 9.37 -6.23
C PHE A 13 9.58 10.37 -5.99
N GLU A 14 9.30 10.73 -4.73
CA GLU A 14 8.20 11.63 -4.42
C GLU A 14 8.31 12.97 -5.13
N PRO A 15 9.44 13.72 -5.00
CA PRO A 15 9.55 14.98 -5.73
C PRO A 15 9.77 14.80 -7.23
N ILE A 16 10.42 13.72 -7.66
CA ILE A 16 10.68 13.49 -9.08
C ILE A 16 9.38 13.26 -9.84
N VAL A 17 8.49 12.44 -9.30
CA VAL A 17 7.21 12.11 -9.94
C VAL A 17 6.12 13.10 -9.55
N GLY A 18 6.23 13.75 -8.40
CA GLY A 18 5.26 14.71 -7.92
C GLY A 18 4.11 14.09 -7.13
N TYR A 19 4.43 13.18 -6.20
CA TYR A 19 3.42 12.55 -5.36
C TYR A 19 3.85 12.53 -3.90
N SER A 20 2.90 12.24 -3.02
CA SER A 20 3.13 12.02 -1.59
C SER A 20 2.97 10.54 -1.27
N ARG A 21 3.61 10.05 -0.21
CA ARG A 21 3.43 8.67 0.23
C ARG A 21 1.98 8.39 0.60
N ALA A 22 1.34 9.35 1.25
CA ALA A 22 -0.09 9.28 1.55
C ALA A 22 -0.68 10.68 1.60
N VAL A 23 -1.98 10.77 1.41
CA VAL A 23 -2.73 12.02 1.52
C VAL A 23 -3.94 11.78 2.40
N ARG A 24 -4.10 12.61 3.42
CA ARG A 24 -5.32 12.61 4.22
C ARG A 24 -6.20 13.80 3.85
N VAL A 25 -7.45 13.52 3.54
CA VAL A 25 -8.48 14.53 3.27
C VAL A 25 -9.71 14.16 4.08
N GLY A 26 -10.04 14.98 5.10
CA GLY A 26 -11.17 14.65 5.99
C GLY A 26 -10.96 13.29 6.66
N GLU A 27 -11.91 12.41 6.47
CA GLU A 27 -11.89 11.07 7.06
C GLU A 27 -11.23 10.03 6.14
N PHE A 28 -10.72 10.43 4.98
CA PHE A 28 -10.09 9.52 4.03
C PHE A 28 -8.59 9.63 4.06
N VAL A 29 -7.91 8.49 3.91
CA VAL A 29 -6.46 8.44 3.72
C VAL A 29 -6.20 7.60 2.47
N PHE A 30 -5.44 8.16 1.54
CA PHE A 30 -5.06 7.49 0.31
C PHE A 30 -3.56 7.22 0.36
N VAL A 31 -3.17 5.95 0.30
CA VAL A 31 -1.76 5.56 0.32
C VAL A 31 -1.34 5.18 -1.09
N SER A 32 -0.30 5.83 -1.57
CA SER A 32 0.26 5.60 -2.90
C SER A 32 0.78 4.17 -3.06
N GLY A 33 0.94 3.75 -4.31
CA GLY A 33 1.59 2.49 -4.63
C GLY A 33 2.91 2.37 -3.89
N THR A 34 3.10 1.28 -3.19
CA THR A 34 4.21 1.07 -2.28
C THR A 34 4.87 -0.27 -2.58
N VAL A 35 6.18 -0.24 -2.79
CA VAL A 35 6.98 -1.44 -2.96
C VAL A 35 7.74 -1.73 -1.68
N GLY A 36 8.16 -2.97 -1.52
CA GLY A 36 8.89 -3.38 -0.32
C GLY A 36 10.16 -4.13 -0.68
N ASP A 37 10.96 -4.41 0.33
CA ASP A 37 12.21 -5.15 0.19
C ASP A 37 11.98 -6.63 0.51
N GLY A 38 12.71 -7.50 -0.15
CA GLY A 38 12.63 -8.92 0.12
C GLY A 38 13.03 -9.76 -1.07
N ALA A 39 13.33 -11.03 -0.79
CA ALA A 39 13.80 -11.97 -1.79
C ALA A 39 12.68 -12.59 -2.63
N ASP A 40 11.46 -12.56 -2.13
CA ASP A 40 10.31 -13.15 -2.80
C ASP A 40 9.06 -12.28 -2.64
N ALA A 41 7.97 -12.67 -3.29
CA ALA A 41 6.74 -11.91 -3.27
C ALA A 41 6.12 -11.81 -1.87
N TYR A 42 6.26 -12.83 -1.04
CA TYR A 42 5.76 -12.80 0.33
C TYR A 42 6.47 -11.72 1.14
N GLU A 43 7.80 -11.73 1.13
CA GLU A 43 8.60 -10.78 1.89
C GLU A 43 8.39 -9.35 1.39
N GLN A 44 8.34 -9.16 0.08
CA GLN A 44 8.11 -7.83 -0.50
C GLN A 44 6.73 -7.29 -0.15
N THR A 45 5.70 -8.13 -0.18
CA THR A 45 4.35 -7.71 0.19
C THR A 45 4.29 -7.34 1.67
N LYS A 46 4.89 -8.16 2.52
CA LYS A 46 4.96 -7.88 3.95
C LYS A 46 5.65 -6.55 4.23
N SER A 47 6.78 -6.31 3.57
CA SER A 47 7.53 -5.06 3.69
C SER A 47 6.73 -3.86 3.18
N ALA A 48 6.08 -4.00 2.03
CA ALA A 48 5.25 -2.94 1.47
C ALA A 48 4.10 -2.57 2.43
N ILE A 49 3.43 -3.56 2.99
CA ILE A 49 2.33 -3.32 3.92
C ILE A 49 2.83 -2.67 5.22
N ALA A 50 4.03 -3.01 5.69
CA ALA A 50 4.62 -2.35 6.84
C ALA A 50 4.85 -0.85 6.57
N LYS A 51 5.28 -0.50 5.36
CA LYS A 51 5.44 0.90 4.96
C LYS A 51 4.08 1.61 4.86
N ILE A 52 3.06 0.91 4.36
CA ILE A 52 1.69 1.44 4.31
C ILE A 52 1.19 1.70 5.72
N GLU A 53 1.42 0.77 6.64
CA GLU A 53 1.03 0.93 8.04
C GLU A 53 1.67 2.15 8.66
N GLN A 54 2.96 2.36 8.41
CA GLN A 54 3.68 3.54 8.90
C GLN A 54 3.04 4.84 8.38
N ALA A 55 2.73 4.88 7.09
CA ALA A 55 2.08 6.05 6.48
C ALA A 55 0.70 6.30 7.07
N LEU A 56 -0.07 5.23 7.29
CA LEU A 56 -1.40 5.33 7.91
C LEU A 56 -1.29 5.89 9.33
N HIS A 57 -0.34 5.39 10.15
CA HIS A 57 -0.14 5.89 11.51
C HIS A 57 0.20 7.38 11.50
N GLU A 58 1.05 7.82 10.61
CA GLU A 58 1.40 9.24 10.49
C GLU A 58 0.18 10.09 10.09
N ALA A 59 -0.77 9.50 9.38
CA ALA A 59 -2.01 10.16 9.00
C ALA A 59 -3.11 10.05 10.08
N GLY A 60 -2.84 9.34 11.17
CA GLY A 60 -3.82 9.15 12.25
C GLY A 60 -4.75 7.95 12.04
N ALA A 61 -4.39 7.03 11.15
CA ALA A 61 -5.18 5.84 10.84
C ALA A 61 -4.41 4.57 11.17
N SER A 62 -5.02 3.43 10.92
CA SER A 62 -4.39 2.12 11.12
C SER A 62 -4.82 1.17 10.01
N LEU A 63 -4.23 -0.03 9.98
CA LEU A 63 -4.61 -1.06 9.01
C LEU A 63 -6.10 -1.43 9.14
N ASP A 64 -6.66 -1.34 10.34
CA ASP A 64 -8.07 -1.66 10.56
C ASP A 64 -9.03 -0.67 9.85
N ASP A 65 -8.54 0.49 9.48
CA ASP A 65 -9.33 1.51 8.78
C ASP A 65 -9.31 1.33 7.27
N VAL A 66 -8.50 0.41 6.76
CA VAL A 66 -8.35 0.19 5.31
C VAL A 66 -9.61 -0.46 4.75
N VAL A 67 -10.17 0.14 3.71
CA VAL A 67 -11.40 -0.32 3.06
C VAL A 67 -11.15 -0.89 1.67
N ARG A 68 -10.01 -0.55 1.07
CA ARG A 68 -9.64 -1.01 -0.27
C ARG A 68 -8.14 -1.17 -0.37
N THR A 69 -7.70 -2.28 -0.96
CA THR A 69 -6.32 -2.47 -1.40
C THR A 69 -6.29 -2.88 -2.86
N ARG A 70 -5.17 -2.56 -3.55
CA ARG A 70 -4.89 -3.06 -4.88
C ARG A 70 -3.47 -3.60 -4.85
N ILE A 71 -3.33 -4.84 -5.34
CA ILE A 71 -2.04 -5.53 -5.38
C ILE A 71 -1.67 -5.73 -6.84
N TYR A 72 -0.50 -5.22 -7.20
CA TYR A 72 0.04 -5.37 -8.56
C TYR A 72 1.23 -6.31 -8.49
N VAL A 73 1.22 -7.34 -9.33
CA VAL A 73 2.29 -8.34 -9.38
C VAL A 73 2.81 -8.47 -10.81
N THR A 74 4.09 -8.84 -10.94
CA THR A 74 4.72 -8.97 -12.26
C THR A 74 4.47 -10.33 -12.91
N ASP A 75 4.13 -11.35 -12.12
CA ASP A 75 3.83 -12.71 -12.60
C ASP A 75 2.80 -13.31 -11.66
N ILE A 76 1.52 -13.13 -12.00
CA ILE A 76 0.45 -13.49 -11.08
C ILE A 76 0.37 -15.00 -10.83
N ALA A 77 0.67 -15.81 -11.83
CA ALA A 77 0.63 -17.26 -11.66
C ALA A 77 1.66 -17.74 -10.63
N ALA A 78 2.83 -17.10 -10.58
CA ALA A 78 3.90 -17.46 -9.67
C ALA A 78 3.79 -16.78 -8.30
N GLN A 79 3.11 -15.64 -8.21
CA GLN A 79 3.24 -14.74 -7.05
C GLN A 79 1.96 -14.53 -6.24
N TRP A 80 0.78 -14.89 -6.80
CA TRP A 80 -0.47 -14.54 -6.12
C TRP A 80 -0.64 -15.18 -4.75
N GLU A 81 -0.18 -16.43 -4.60
CA GLU A 81 -0.34 -17.13 -3.30
C GLU A 81 0.53 -16.48 -2.23
N ASP A 82 1.77 -16.15 -2.55
CA ASP A 82 2.69 -15.50 -1.62
C ASP A 82 2.22 -14.09 -1.25
N ALA A 83 1.86 -13.30 -2.25
CA ALA A 83 1.35 -11.95 -2.01
C ALA A 83 0.04 -12.01 -1.23
N GLY A 84 -0.86 -12.92 -1.59
CA GLY A 84 -2.13 -13.11 -0.91
C GLY A 84 -1.96 -13.52 0.55
N ARG A 85 -1.00 -14.38 0.83
CA ARG A 85 -0.72 -14.84 2.20
C ARG A 85 -0.25 -13.69 3.09
N ALA A 86 0.69 -12.88 2.60
CA ALA A 86 1.16 -11.72 3.35
C ALA A 86 0.04 -10.70 3.57
N HIS A 87 -0.78 -10.46 2.55
CA HIS A 87 -1.94 -9.57 2.66
C HIS A 87 -2.95 -10.10 3.67
N SER A 88 -3.25 -11.39 3.62
CA SER A 88 -4.19 -12.03 4.55
C SER A 88 -3.72 -11.91 6.00
N GLU A 89 -2.43 -12.07 6.24
CA GLU A 89 -1.87 -11.94 7.59
C GLU A 89 -2.05 -10.52 8.14
N ALA A 90 -1.80 -9.52 7.31
CA ALA A 90 -1.89 -8.11 7.73
C ALA A 90 -3.33 -7.62 7.88
N PHE A 91 -4.23 -8.07 7.00
CA PHE A 91 -5.60 -7.56 6.92
C PHE A 91 -6.64 -8.58 7.38
N ARG A 92 -6.24 -9.52 8.24
CA ARG A 92 -7.12 -10.58 8.73
C ARG A 92 -8.43 -10.06 9.30
N ASP A 93 -8.37 -8.98 10.04
CA ASP A 93 -9.53 -8.40 10.72
C ASP A 93 -10.26 -7.39 9.85
N ALA A 94 -9.54 -6.49 9.19
CA ALA A 94 -10.11 -5.44 8.35
C ALA A 94 -10.80 -6.01 7.11
N ARG A 95 -10.20 -6.99 6.47
CA ARG A 95 -10.71 -7.68 5.28
C ARG A 95 -11.23 -6.71 4.22
N PRO A 96 -10.37 -5.83 3.72
CA PRO A 96 -10.80 -4.80 2.76
C PRO A 96 -11.22 -5.39 1.43
N ALA A 97 -11.97 -4.62 0.66
CA ALA A 97 -12.15 -4.94 -0.74
C ALA A 97 -10.77 -4.94 -1.41
N CYS A 98 -10.49 -5.91 -2.27
CA CYS A 98 -9.15 -6.07 -2.85
C CYS A 98 -9.23 -6.53 -4.30
N SER A 99 -8.30 -6.03 -5.11
CA SER A 99 -8.05 -6.55 -6.45
C SER A 99 -6.57 -6.88 -6.58
N MET A 100 -6.27 -7.98 -7.25
CA MET A 100 -4.90 -8.35 -7.59
C MET A 100 -4.79 -8.44 -9.10
N LEU A 101 -3.80 -7.76 -9.68
CA LEU A 101 -3.64 -7.67 -11.13
C LEU A 101 -2.17 -7.90 -11.50
N GLU A 102 -1.98 -8.55 -12.63
CA GLU A 102 -0.66 -8.65 -13.22
C GLU A 102 -0.37 -7.39 -14.03
N VAL A 103 0.84 -6.86 -13.89
CA VAL A 103 1.31 -5.70 -14.64
C VAL A 103 2.59 -6.08 -15.40
N ALA A 104 2.86 -5.36 -16.48
CA ALA A 104 4.01 -5.65 -17.33
C ALA A 104 5.34 -5.41 -16.62
N ALA A 105 5.42 -4.39 -15.76
CA ALA A 105 6.63 -4.06 -15.02
C ALA A 105 6.31 -3.11 -13.88
N LEU A 106 7.17 -3.09 -12.88
CA LEU A 106 7.19 -2.07 -11.85
C LEU A 106 8.39 -1.17 -12.08
N ILE A 107 8.60 -0.19 -11.19
CA ILE A 107 9.59 0.86 -11.45
C ILE A 107 11.03 0.34 -11.52
N ARG A 108 11.33 -0.80 -10.88
CA ARG A 108 12.63 -1.46 -10.95
C ARG A 108 12.43 -2.96 -11.16
N PRO A 109 13.37 -3.63 -11.83
CA PRO A 109 13.21 -5.06 -12.17
C PRO A 109 13.19 -5.99 -10.95
N GLU A 110 13.78 -5.60 -9.83
CA GLU A 110 13.78 -6.41 -8.62
C GLU A 110 12.43 -6.39 -7.88
N TYR A 111 11.55 -5.45 -8.19
CA TYR A 111 10.23 -5.39 -7.53
C TYR A 111 9.26 -6.36 -8.20
N LEU A 112 8.69 -7.23 -7.39
CA LEU A 112 7.71 -8.24 -7.81
C LEU A 112 6.28 -7.83 -7.49
N VAL A 113 6.11 -6.98 -6.47
CA VAL A 113 4.79 -6.62 -5.91
C VAL A 113 4.76 -5.14 -5.56
N GLU A 114 3.64 -4.50 -5.84
CA GLU A 114 3.33 -3.15 -5.38
C GLU A 114 1.92 -3.16 -4.79
N VAL A 115 1.72 -2.47 -3.67
CA VAL A 115 0.43 -2.42 -2.97
C VAL A 115 0.03 -0.98 -2.75
N GLU A 116 -1.24 -0.66 -2.96
CA GLU A 116 -1.83 0.61 -2.57
C GLU A 116 -3.04 0.38 -1.68
N ALA A 117 -3.41 1.39 -0.90
CA ALA A 117 -4.50 1.26 0.06
C ALA A 117 -5.27 2.57 0.20
N ASP A 118 -6.58 2.42 0.41
CA ASP A 118 -7.46 3.53 0.77
C ASP A 118 -8.07 3.21 2.13
N ALA A 119 -8.06 4.18 3.04
CA ALA A 119 -8.61 4.03 4.38
C ALA A 119 -9.69 5.06 4.64
N TYR A 120 -10.64 4.69 5.49
CA TYR A 120 -11.71 5.57 5.94
C TYR A 120 -11.80 5.53 7.45
N LEU A 121 -11.71 6.71 8.06
CA LEU A 121 -11.79 6.86 9.50
C LEU A 121 -13.25 7.14 9.86
N ALA A 122 -13.91 6.15 10.43
CA ALA A 122 -15.27 6.35 10.91
C ALA A 122 -15.28 7.40 12.03
N ALA A 123 -16.30 8.23 12.04
CA ALA A 123 -16.48 9.16 13.16
C ALA A 123 -16.74 8.36 14.45
N PRO A 124 -16.18 8.82 15.60
CA PRO A 124 -16.41 8.15 16.87
C PRO A 124 -17.87 8.22 17.31
#